data_9b2b5d1499cb46c756c9a0e62c79b5de
#
_entry.id   9b2b5d1499cb46c756c9a0e62c79b5de
#
_cell.length_a   1.000
_cell.length_b   1.000
_cell.length_c   1.000
_cell.angle_alpha   90.00
_cell.angle_beta   90.00
_cell.angle_gamma   90.00
#
_symmetry.space_group_name_H-M   'P 1'
#
loop_
_entity.id
_entity.type
_entity.pdbx_description
1 polymer ?
#
loop_
_entity_poly.entity_id
_entity_poly.type
_entity_poly.pdbx_seq_one_letter_code
_entity_poly.pdbx_strand_id
1 'polypeptide(L)'
;MQRPHTTGGWLLRGKASALGALAALALLVGCDAQRIEELEEGLATEQDVRARFGEPERVWPEADGARTLEYNRQPAGHRNYMITIGADGKMSALRQVLAPHHFAKVQPGIAQEQVRRLLGKPARQITYQLKQETEWEWNWIDPPTREMVFTVVFGPEGLVRRSASIEKLPEGR
;
A
#
# COMPACT_ATOMS: atom_id res chain seq x y z
N MET A 1 -16.11 25.78 76.37
CA MET A 1 -17.50 25.56 75.83
C MET A 1 -17.43 25.68 74.34
N GLN A 2 -18.01 24.68 73.68
CA GLN A 2 -18.42 24.60 72.26
C GLN A 2 -17.35 24.53 71.16
N ARG A 3 -17.37 23.36 70.51
CA ARG A 3 -16.82 23.04 69.16
C ARG A 3 -17.65 23.69 68.07
N PRO A 4 -17.14 23.86 66.89
CA PRO A 4 -17.87 23.39 65.74
C PRO A 4 -17.03 22.67 64.63
N HIS A 5 -17.55 21.75 64.14
CA HIS A 5 -17.86 21.04 62.89
C HIS A 5 -16.98 21.35 61.68
N THR A 6 -16.30 20.27 61.29
CA THR A 6 -15.76 20.01 59.98
C THR A 6 -16.86 19.77 58.95
N THR A 7 -16.77 20.36 57.77
CA THR A 7 -17.50 19.91 56.58
C THR A 7 -16.53 19.68 55.44
N GLY A 8 -16.62 18.47 54.93
CA GLY A 8 -15.74 17.93 53.93
C GLY A 8 -15.97 18.52 52.54
N GLY A 9 -14.88 18.72 51.82
CA GLY A 9 -14.85 19.02 50.40
C GLY A 9 -14.84 17.74 49.58
N TRP A 10 -15.85 17.53 48.79
CA TRP A 10 -15.98 16.42 47.88
C TRP A 10 -15.19 16.66 46.61
N LEU A 11 -14.36 15.69 46.31
CA LEU A 11 -13.62 15.53 45.09
C LEU A 11 -14.55 15.31 43.87
N LEU A 12 -14.60 16.28 43.00
CA LEU A 12 -15.06 16.10 41.62
C LEU A 12 -13.90 15.58 40.79
N ARG A 13 -13.78 14.26 40.70
CA ARG A 13 -12.93 13.60 39.72
C ARG A 13 -13.62 13.68 38.36
N GLY A 14 -13.07 14.54 37.51
CA GLY A 14 -13.52 14.74 36.13
C GLY A 14 -13.36 13.51 35.26
N LYS A 15 -14.47 13.13 34.62
CA LYS A 15 -14.51 12.21 33.49
C LYS A 15 -14.27 13.03 32.22
N ALA A 16 -13.01 13.27 31.89
CA ALA A 16 -12.65 13.94 30.65
C ALA A 16 -11.33 13.39 30.12
N SER A 17 -11.32 12.18 29.57
CA SER A 17 -10.15 11.67 28.88
C SER A 17 -10.41 10.58 27.82
N ALA A 18 -11.65 10.34 27.41
CA ALA A 18 -11.96 9.31 26.42
C ALA A 18 -12.21 9.83 25.00
N LEU A 19 -12.45 11.13 24.81
CA LEU A 19 -12.70 11.69 23.47
C LEU A 19 -11.43 12.12 22.73
N GLY A 20 -10.30 12.30 23.43
CA GLY A 20 -9.04 12.74 22.82
C GLY A 20 -8.30 11.69 22.02
N ALA A 21 -8.49 10.40 22.32
CA ALA A 21 -7.76 9.31 21.69
C ALA A 21 -8.31 8.91 20.30
N LEU A 22 -9.62 9.11 20.05
CA LEU A 22 -10.21 8.79 18.74
C LEU A 22 -9.89 9.84 17.67
N ALA A 23 -9.68 11.10 18.05
CA ALA A 23 -9.36 12.17 17.11
C ALA A 23 -7.91 12.06 16.55
N ALA A 24 -6.99 11.46 17.31
CA ALA A 24 -5.60 11.30 16.89
C ALA A 24 -5.41 10.23 15.81
N LEU A 25 -6.30 9.23 15.73
CA LEU A 25 -6.20 8.14 14.74
C LEU A 25 -6.72 8.55 13.35
N ALA A 26 -7.61 9.54 13.27
CA ALA A 26 -8.19 10.00 12.02
C ALA A 26 -7.25 10.90 11.19
N LEU A 27 -6.18 11.42 11.78
CA LEU A 27 -5.22 12.32 11.12
C LEU A 27 -4.13 11.58 10.33
N LEU A 28 -4.04 10.25 10.43
CA LEU A 28 -2.98 9.47 9.78
C LEU A 28 -3.30 9.07 8.32
N VAL A 29 -4.54 9.17 7.88
CA VAL A 29 -4.97 8.71 6.54
C VAL A 29 -4.89 9.83 5.48
N GLY A 30 -4.88 11.10 5.88
CA GLY A 30 -4.83 12.24 4.96
C GLY A 30 -3.44 12.68 4.51
N CYS A 31 -2.38 12.17 5.14
CA CYS A 31 -1.02 12.68 4.94
C CYS A 31 -0.21 12.01 3.82
N ASP A 32 -0.64 10.87 3.28
CA ASP A 32 0.17 10.12 2.31
C ASP A 32 0.27 10.84 0.95
N ALA A 33 -0.80 11.43 0.45
CA ALA A 33 -0.78 12.12 -0.85
C ALA A 33 0.10 13.39 -0.80
N GLN A 34 -0.04 14.22 0.22
CA GLN A 34 0.76 15.43 0.39
C GLN A 34 2.25 15.13 0.63
N ARG A 35 2.56 14.05 1.36
CA ARG A 35 3.94 13.64 1.61
C ARG A 35 4.66 13.11 0.37
N ILE A 36 3.92 12.55 -0.57
CA ILE A 36 4.45 12.04 -1.85
C ILE A 36 4.79 13.20 -2.78
N GLU A 37 3.96 14.26 -2.81
CA GLU A 37 4.17 15.45 -3.64
C GLU A 37 5.45 16.24 -3.27
N GLU A 38 5.96 16.06 -2.06
CA GLU A 38 7.21 16.71 -1.60
C GLU A 38 8.48 15.94 -2.03
N LEU A 39 8.35 14.75 -2.64
CA LEU A 39 9.48 13.99 -3.15
C LEU A 39 9.71 14.34 -4.63
N GLU A 40 10.77 15.08 -4.89
CA GLU A 40 11.13 15.48 -6.26
C GLU A 40 12.14 14.49 -6.85
N GLU A 41 11.85 14.00 -8.07
CA GLU A 41 12.79 13.16 -8.83
C GLU A 41 14.10 13.92 -9.12
N GLY A 42 15.23 13.26 -8.91
CA GLY A 42 16.56 13.84 -9.04
C GLY A 42 17.07 14.61 -7.81
N LEU A 43 16.20 14.96 -6.87
CA LEU A 43 16.55 15.68 -5.63
C LEU A 43 16.42 14.83 -4.38
N ALA A 44 15.26 14.19 -4.18
CA ALA A 44 14.99 13.35 -3.02
C ALA A 44 15.97 12.18 -2.94
N THR A 45 16.49 11.91 -1.75
CA THR A 45 17.40 10.80 -1.48
C THR A 45 16.61 9.54 -1.09
N GLU A 46 17.26 8.36 -1.09
CA GLU A 46 16.67 7.15 -0.53
C GLU A 46 16.25 7.35 0.93
N GLN A 47 17.01 8.11 1.71
CA GLN A 47 16.66 8.40 3.10
C GLN A 47 15.33 9.18 3.19
N ASP A 48 15.11 10.15 2.31
CA ASP A 48 13.85 10.91 2.25
C ASP A 48 12.68 10.00 1.88
N VAL A 49 12.88 9.10 0.93
CA VAL A 49 11.88 8.09 0.54
C VAL A 49 11.54 7.19 1.73
N ARG A 50 12.54 6.63 2.43
CA ARG A 50 12.33 5.79 3.60
C ARG A 50 11.67 6.53 4.76
N ALA A 51 12.00 7.79 4.97
CA ALA A 51 11.35 8.63 5.99
C ALA A 51 9.86 8.84 5.73
N ARG A 52 9.44 8.83 4.45
CA ARG A 52 8.05 9.05 4.01
C ARG A 52 7.24 7.76 3.87
N PHE A 53 7.82 6.73 3.29
CA PHE A 53 7.16 5.47 2.98
C PHE A 53 7.39 4.37 4.01
N GLY A 54 8.41 4.53 4.89
CA GLY A 54 8.89 3.48 5.78
C GLY A 54 9.88 2.54 5.08
N GLU A 55 10.08 1.36 5.66
CA GLU A 55 10.91 0.33 5.03
C GLU A 55 10.18 -0.32 3.84
N PRO A 56 10.87 -0.55 2.72
CA PRO A 56 10.28 -1.22 1.56
C PRO A 56 10.01 -2.69 1.86
N GLU A 57 8.95 -3.24 1.29
CA GLU A 57 8.63 -4.66 1.32
C GLU A 57 9.74 -5.50 0.66
N ARG A 58 10.35 -4.95 -0.41
CA ARG A 58 11.43 -5.57 -1.15
C ARG A 58 12.30 -4.51 -1.84
N VAL A 59 13.58 -4.83 -1.98
CA VAL A 59 14.52 -4.06 -2.81
C VAL A 59 14.91 -4.92 -4.01
N TRP A 60 14.69 -4.41 -5.21
CA TRP A 60 15.03 -5.04 -6.46
C TRP A 60 16.32 -4.41 -6.99
N PRO A 61 17.39 -5.19 -7.20
CA PRO A 61 18.58 -4.68 -7.88
C PRO A 61 18.26 -4.39 -9.35
N GLU A 62 18.77 -3.28 -9.84
CA GLU A 62 18.68 -2.86 -11.23
C GLU A 62 20.09 -2.79 -11.84
N ALA A 63 20.17 -2.54 -13.15
CA ALA A 63 21.43 -2.31 -13.82
C ALA A 63 22.14 -1.07 -13.24
N ASP A 64 23.45 -0.99 -13.43
CA ASP A 64 24.31 0.18 -13.12
C ASP A 64 24.26 0.62 -11.64
N GLY A 65 23.96 -0.30 -10.72
CA GLY A 65 23.95 -0.02 -9.28
C GLY A 65 22.71 0.72 -8.78
N ALA A 66 21.73 0.96 -9.65
CA ALA A 66 20.41 1.43 -9.24
C ALA A 66 19.62 0.32 -8.53
N ARG A 67 18.55 0.68 -7.86
CA ARG A 67 17.64 -0.25 -7.18
C ARG A 67 16.21 0.27 -7.15
N THR A 68 15.24 -0.62 -7.22
CA THR A 68 13.82 -0.28 -7.08
C THR A 68 13.30 -0.75 -5.74
N LEU A 69 12.72 0.17 -4.98
CA LEU A 69 12.10 -0.07 -3.69
C LEU A 69 10.61 -0.36 -3.91
N GLU A 70 10.14 -1.52 -3.44
CA GLU A 70 8.74 -1.94 -3.52
C GLU A 70 8.00 -1.52 -2.24
N TYR A 71 6.97 -0.71 -2.38
CA TYR A 71 6.06 -0.32 -1.29
C TYR A 71 4.65 -0.79 -1.57
N ASN A 72 4.17 -1.68 -0.72
CA ASN A 72 2.85 -2.29 -0.85
C ASN A 72 1.84 -1.65 0.11
N ARG A 73 0.65 -1.35 -0.38
CA ARG A 73 -0.50 -0.89 0.43
C ARG A 73 -1.66 -1.90 0.42
N GLN A 74 -1.46 -3.06 -0.19
CA GLN A 74 -2.42 -4.15 -0.20
C GLN A 74 -2.41 -4.92 1.14
N PRO A 75 -3.52 -5.56 1.53
CA PRO A 75 -4.86 -5.55 0.91
C PRO A 75 -5.73 -4.36 1.32
N ALA A 76 -5.33 -3.56 2.33
CA ALA A 76 -6.14 -2.49 2.90
C ALA A 76 -6.24 -1.25 1.99
N GLY A 77 -5.26 -1.04 1.12
CA GLY A 77 -5.22 0.08 0.18
C GLY A 77 -5.36 -0.37 -1.28
N HIS A 78 -5.37 0.60 -2.18
CA HIS A 78 -5.59 0.40 -3.61
C HIS A 78 -4.38 0.84 -4.46
N ARG A 79 -3.21 0.98 -3.83
CA ARG A 79 -2.00 1.48 -4.49
C ARG A 79 -0.78 0.64 -4.10
N ASN A 80 0.10 0.43 -5.06
CA ASN A 80 1.46 -0.02 -4.83
C ASN A 80 2.41 0.95 -5.50
N TYR A 81 3.58 1.16 -4.89
CA TYR A 81 4.57 2.08 -5.42
C TYR A 81 5.87 1.34 -5.71
N MET A 82 6.44 1.63 -6.87
CA MET A 82 7.80 1.27 -7.25
C MET A 82 8.62 2.54 -7.34
N ILE A 83 9.62 2.67 -6.47
CA ILE A 83 10.45 3.87 -6.36
C ILE A 83 11.87 3.49 -6.72
N THR A 84 12.39 4.05 -7.80
CA THR A 84 13.74 3.77 -8.28
C THR A 84 14.72 4.77 -7.68
N ILE A 85 15.78 4.25 -7.09
CA ILE A 85 16.94 5.00 -6.57
C ILE A 85 18.10 4.74 -7.52
N GLY A 86 18.65 5.80 -8.06
CA GLY A 86 19.82 5.75 -8.92
C GLY A 86 21.09 5.34 -8.17
N ALA A 87 22.18 5.05 -8.90
CA ALA A 87 23.46 4.74 -8.31
C ALA A 87 24.04 5.89 -7.45
N ASP A 88 23.61 7.12 -7.71
CA ASP A 88 23.95 8.33 -6.94
C ASP A 88 23.18 8.45 -5.61
N GLY A 89 22.28 7.48 -5.30
CA GLY A 89 21.46 7.47 -4.10
C GLY A 89 20.23 8.38 -4.14
N LYS A 90 19.93 8.99 -5.28
CA LYS A 90 18.77 9.85 -5.47
C LYS A 90 17.62 9.11 -6.13
N MET A 91 16.40 9.53 -5.80
CA MET A 91 15.18 9.01 -6.43
C MET A 91 15.12 9.47 -7.89
N SER A 92 15.17 8.52 -8.81
CA SER A 92 15.04 8.79 -10.26
C SER A 92 13.63 8.59 -10.80
N ALA A 93 12.77 7.84 -10.06
CA ALA A 93 11.38 7.66 -10.44
C ALA A 93 10.53 7.24 -9.24
N LEU A 94 9.29 7.78 -9.15
CA LEU A 94 8.24 7.34 -8.25
C LEU A 94 7.01 6.96 -9.07
N ARG A 95 6.60 5.69 -9.04
CA ARG A 95 5.47 5.20 -9.84
C ARG A 95 4.45 4.47 -8.99
N GLN A 96 3.20 4.92 -9.04
CA GLN A 96 2.05 4.14 -8.62
C GLN A 96 1.72 3.15 -9.75
N VAL A 97 1.77 1.84 -9.45
CA VAL A 97 1.78 0.80 -10.49
C VAL A 97 0.45 0.09 -10.69
N LEU A 98 -0.57 0.35 -9.88
CA LEU A 98 -1.89 -0.26 -10.06
C LEU A 98 -2.78 0.64 -10.93
N ALA A 99 -2.52 0.62 -12.23
CA ALA A 99 -3.21 1.41 -13.24
C ALA A 99 -3.27 0.66 -14.59
N PRO A 100 -4.25 0.95 -15.46
CA PRO A 100 -4.46 0.22 -16.71
C PRO A 100 -3.23 0.10 -17.62
N HIS A 101 -2.42 1.15 -17.73
CA HIS A 101 -1.21 1.14 -18.57
C HIS A 101 -0.09 0.22 -18.02
N HIS A 102 -0.09 -0.08 -16.71
CA HIS A 102 0.78 -1.10 -16.14
C HIS A 102 0.20 -2.50 -16.30
N PHE A 103 -1.13 -2.65 -16.14
CA PHE A 103 -1.82 -3.93 -16.35
C PHE A 103 -1.66 -4.43 -17.79
N ALA A 104 -1.67 -3.53 -18.78
CA ALA A 104 -1.44 -3.86 -20.18
C ALA A 104 -0.07 -4.50 -20.45
N LYS A 105 0.90 -4.35 -19.56
CA LYS A 105 2.22 -5.00 -19.66
C LYS A 105 2.20 -6.45 -19.18
N VAL A 106 1.15 -6.88 -18.47
CA VAL A 106 0.98 -8.24 -17.99
C VAL A 106 0.43 -9.10 -19.11
N GLN A 107 1.33 -9.63 -19.94
CA GLN A 107 0.99 -10.45 -21.09
C GLN A 107 1.14 -11.95 -20.78
N PRO A 108 0.42 -12.84 -21.49
CA PRO A 108 0.65 -14.28 -21.39
C PRO A 108 2.12 -14.65 -21.62
N GLY A 109 2.61 -15.58 -20.82
CA GLY A 109 3.97 -16.09 -20.90
C GLY A 109 5.00 -15.38 -20.00
N ILE A 110 4.71 -14.22 -19.41
CA ILE A 110 5.64 -13.63 -18.44
C ILE A 110 5.59 -14.34 -17.09
N ALA A 111 6.72 -14.38 -16.38
CA ALA A 111 6.84 -15.10 -15.11
C ALA A 111 6.25 -14.31 -13.94
N GLN A 112 5.86 -15.02 -12.88
CA GLN A 112 5.35 -14.43 -11.61
C GLN A 112 6.27 -13.34 -11.06
N GLU A 113 7.59 -13.55 -11.08
CA GLU A 113 8.54 -12.54 -10.60
C GLU A 113 8.47 -11.25 -11.42
N GLN A 114 8.33 -11.36 -12.74
CA GLN A 114 8.19 -10.19 -13.60
C GLN A 114 6.87 -9.45 -13.34
N VAL A 115 5.76 -10.18 -13.11
CA VAL A 115 4.48 -9.57 -12.70
C VAL A 115 4.65 -8.84 -11.38
N ARG A 116 5.35 -9.44 -10.40
CA ARG A 116 5.62 -8.77 -9.12
C ARG A 116 6.48 -7.53 -9.27
N ARG A 117 7.49 -7.56 -10.15
CA ARG A 117 8.29 -6.36 -10.47
C ARG A 117 7.46 -5.25 -11.12
N LEU A 118 6.44 -5.61 -11.89
CA LEU A 118 5.55 -4.64 -12.53
C LEU A 118 4.52 -4.03 -11.57
N LEU A 119 3.92 -4.84 -10.68
CA LEU A 119 2.73 -4.47 -9.91
C LEU A 119 2.92 -4.48 -8.39
N GLY A 120 4.04 -5.02 -7.89
CA GLY A 120 4.25 -5.25 -6.47
C GLY A 120 3.48 -6.45 -5.94
N LYS A 121 3.54 -6.64 -4.62
CA LYS A 121 2.88 -7.75 -3.91
C LYS A 121 1.37 -7.69 -4.11
N PRO A 122 0.72 -8.80 -4.46
CA PRO A 122 -0.73 -8.85 -4.57
C PRO A 122 -1.42 -8.78 -3.20
N ALA A 123 -2.70 -8.37 -3.21
CA ALA A 123 -3.57 -8.40 -2.05
C ALA A 123 -3.88 -9.83 -1.60
N ARG A 124 -4.06 -10.72 -2.58
CA ARG A 124 -4.42 -12.12 -2.36
C ARG A 124 -3.72 -13.03 -3.35
N GLN A 125 -3.39 -14.25 -2.90
CA GLN A 125 -2.86 -15.33 -3.72
C GLN A 125 -3.65 -16.60 -3.41
N ILE A 126 -4.17 -17.27 -4.44
CA ILE A 126 -4.98 -18.48 -4.31
C ILE A 126 -4.39 -19.53 -5.25
N THR A 127 -4.17 -20.75 -4.72
CA THR A 127 -3.75 -21.88 -5.55
C THR A 127 -4.90 -22.87 -5.69
N TYR A 128 -5.28 -23.14 -6.93
CA TYR A 128 -6.30 -24.11 -7.30
C TYR A 128 -5.65 -25.42 -7.74
N GLN A 129 -5.49 -26.35 -6.81
CA GLN A 129 -4.75 -27.61 -7.01
C GLN A 129 -5.29 -28.43 -8.21
N LEU A 130 -6.61 -28.57 -8.33
CA LEU A 130 -7.23 -29.35 -9.41
C LEU A 130 -7.03 -28.74 -10.81
N LYS A 131 -6.96 -27.41 -10.87
CA LYS A 131 -6.73 -26.68 -12.13
C LYS A 131 -5.24 -26.48 -12.42
N GLN A 132 -4.38 -26.75 -11.42
CA GLN A 132 -2.97 -26.42 -11.49
C GLN A 132 -2.74 -24.93 -11.85
N GLU A 133 -3.53 -24.06 -11.24
CA GLU A 133 -3.47 -22.62 -11.46
C GLU A 133 -3.21 -21.87 -10.15
N THR A 134 -2.45 -20.78 -10.21
CA THR A 134 -2.30 -19.83 -9.12
C THR A 134 -2.86 -18.49 -9.58
N GLU A 135 -3.70 -17.90 -8.76
CA GLU A 135 -4.34 -16.62 -9.02
C GLU A 135 -3.82 -15.57 -8.06
N TRP A 136 -3.42 -14.42 -8.60
CA TRP A 136 -3.01 -13.24 -7.86
C TRP A 136 -3.97 -12.10 -8.12
N GLU A 137 -4.35 -11.37 -7.07
CA GLU A 137 -5.31 -10.28 -7.12
C GLU A 137 -4.74 -9.00 -6.53
N TRP A 138 -5.04 -7.86 -7.17
CA TRP A 138 -4.74 -6.52 -6.68
C TRP A 138 -6.01 -5.69 -6.63
N ASN A 139 -6.30 -5.08 -5.47
CA ASN A 139 -7.35 -4.06 -5.37
C ASN A 139 -6.81 -2.75 -5.95
N TRP A 140 -7.60 -2.09 -6.79
CA TRP A 140 -7.24 -0.80 -7.36
C TRP A 140 -8.48 0.07 -7.57
N ILE A 141 -8.29 1.38 -7.80
CA ILE A 141 -9.36 2.32 -8.07
C ILE A 141 -9.28 2.76 -9.53
N ASP A 142 -10.36 2.53 -10.26
CA ASP A 142 -10.57 3.15 -11.56
C ASP A 142 -11.22 4.52 -11.32
N PRO A 143 -10.55 5.61 -11.70
CA PRO A 143 -11.02 6.94 -11.36
C PRO A 143 -12.45 7.22 -11.82
N PRO A 144 -13.24 8.00 -11.03
CA PRO A 144 -12.81 8.67 -9.79
C PRO A 144 -12.85 7.80 -8.54
N THR A 145 -13.70 6.75 -8.46
CA THR A 145 -13.96 6.03 -7.19
C THR A 145 -14.35 4.56 -7.38
N ARG A 146 -14.30 4.02 -8.59
CA ARG A 146 -14.75 2.66 -8.87
C ARG A 146 -13.76 1.63 -8.34
N GLU A 147 -14.18 0.84 -7.36
CA GLU A 147 -13.35 -0.25 -6.82
C GLU A 147 -13.27 -1.41 -7.81
N MET A 148 -12.07 -1.81 -8.12
CA MET A 148 -11.75 -2.85 -9.08
C MET A 148 -10.81 -3.88 -8.49
N VAL A 149 -10.83 -5.08 -9.04
CA VAL A 149 -9.82 -6.12 -8.80
C VAL A 149 -9.15 -6.44 -10.13
N PHE A 150 -7.83 -6.33 -10.19
CA PHE A 150 -7.03 -6.86 -11.28
C PHE A 150 -6.54 -8.26 -10.89
N THR A 151 -6.87 -9.25 -11.71
CA THR A 151 -6.56 -10.65 -11.48
C THR A 151 -5.59 -11.15 -12.54
N VAL A 152 -4.57 -11.90 -12.11
CA VAL A 152 -3.62 -12.60 -12.99
C VAL A 152 -3.63 -14.08 -12.64
N VAL A 153 -3.85 -14.93 -13.63
CA VAL A 153 -3.84 -16.38 -13.47
C VAL A 153 -2.58 -16.96 -14.12
N PHE A 154 -1.84 -17.73 -13.32
CA PHE A 154 -0.62 -18.41 -13.73
C PHE A 154 -0.87 -19.91 -13.90
N GLY A 155 -0.21 -20.51 -14.87
CA GLY A 155 -0.14 -21.97 -15.04
C GLY A 155 0.83 -22.63 -14.04
N PRO A 156 0.98 -23.97 -14.12
CA PRO A 156 1.86 -24.72 -13.24
C PRO A 156 3.33 -24.33 -13.40
N GLU A 157 3.70 -23.78 -14.54
CA GLU A 157 5.07 -23.30 -14.83
C GLU A 157 5.34 -21.92 -14.20
N GLY A 158 4.35 -21.29 -13.53
CA GLY A 158 4.45 -19.95 -12.99
C GLY A 158 4.42 -18.84 -14.05
N LEU A 159 3.91 -19.15 -15.26
CA LEU A 159 3.76 -18.19 -16.36
C LEU A 159 2.32 -17.71 -16.44
N VAL A 160 2.13 -16.44 -16.80
CA VAL A 160 0.81 -15.84 -17.01
C VAL A 160 0.07 -16.57 -18.13
N ARG A 161 -1.15 -17.03 -17.84
CA ARG A 161 -2.11 -17.56 -18.81
C ARG A 161 -3.09 -16.50 -19.27
N ARG A 162 -3.63 -15.73 -18.32
CA ARG A 162 -4.61 -14.68 -18.58
C ARG A 162 -4.63 -13.65 -17.47
N SER A 163 -5.12 -12.48 -17.76
CA SER A 163 -5.39 -11.43 -16.79
C SER A 163 -6.68 -10.70 -17.12
N ALA A 164 -7.35 -10.14 -16.12
CA ALA A 164 -8.56 -9.36 -16.28
C ALA A 164 -8.72 -8.34 -15.14
N SER A 165 -9.38 -7.21 -15.43
CA SER A 165 -9.92 -6.30 -14.42
C SER A 165 -11.44 -6.47 -14.36
N ILE A 166 -11.95 -6.63 -13.14
CA ILE A 166 -13.38 -6.70 -12.87
C ILE A 166 -13.76 -5.71 -11.77
N GLU A 167 -14.97 -5.20 -11.83
CA GLU A 167 -15.52 -4.38 -10.76
C GLU A 167 -15.73 -5.21 -9.51
N LYS A 168 -15.28 -4.69 -8.37
CA LYS A 168 -15.49 -5.33 -7.08
C LYS A 168 -16.93 -5.12 -6.67
N LEU A 169 -17.73 -6.17 -6.78
CA LEU A 169 -19.11 -6.13 -6.30
C LEU A 169 -19.13 -5.97 -4.77
N PRO A 170 -20.03 -5.13 -4.22
CA PRO A 170 -20.20 -5.06 -2.78
C PRO A 170 -20.54 -6.47 -2.26
N GLU A 171 -19.80 -6.92 -1.23
CA GLU A 171 -20.15 -8.17 -0.54
C GLU A 171 -21.58 -8.03 -0.04
N GLY A 172 -22.46 -8.93 -0.49
CA GLY A 172 -23.87 -8.90 -0.17
C GLY A 172 -24.07 -8.90 1.35
N ARG A 173 -24.93 -7.98 1.82
CA ARG A 173 -25.44 -7.99 3.18
C ARG A 173 -26.37 -9.16 3.39
#